data_ba96e4344bbe67d01fc881f0700bac6b
#
_entry.id   ba96e4344bbe67d01fc881f0700bac6b
#
_cell.length_a   1.000
_cell.length_b   1.000
_cell.length_c   1.000
_cell.angle_alpha   90.00
_cell.angle_beta   90.00
_cell.angle_gamma   90.00
#
_symmetry.space_group_name_H-M   'P 1'
#
loop_
_entity.id
_entity.type
_entity.pdbx_description
1 polymer ?
#
loop_
_entity_poly.entity_id
_entity_poly.type
_entity_poly.pdbx_seq_one_letter_code
_entity_poly.pdbx_strand_id
1 'polypeptide(L)'
;PYAYRAAYLGHLGEYHCPSCGTARPPLDVGAVEVRLAGMAGSTFVLAAGGQRVALTTVLPGLYNVYNVVAAAAAVLALGIPLPIVAAAVREFTPAFGRAESMTIAGHPAYMLLAKNPAGFNEVLRTALADGRPIVAVIAINDLTADGRDVSWLWDVDFEMLSDRCRLAVVTGIRAHDMAVRLKYAGLPQAAVVVEPDEGWALRRGVEALRAGEPLYVLPTYTAMLRLRHILARRGLVHTSWED
;
A
#
# COMPACT_ATOMS: atom_id res chain seq x y z
N PRO A 1 29.35 -9.33 -0.44
CA PRO A 1 28.05 -8.71 -0.72
C PRO A 1 27.51 -9.22 -2.06
N TYR A 2 26.19 -9.34 -2.20
CA TYR A 2 25.56 -9.62 -3.48
C TYR A 2 25.56 -8.41 -4.38
N ALA A 3 25.75 -8.60 -5.68
CA ALA A 3 25.51 -7.62 -6.72
C ALA A 3 24.10 -7.84 -7.30
N TYR A 4 23.36 -6.76 -7.56
CA TYR A 4 22.02 -6.81 -8.12
C TYR A 4 22.02 -6.28 -9.55
N ARG A 5 21.49 -7.07 -10.49
CA ARG A 5 21.18 -6.60 -11.85
C ARG A 5 19.88 -5.80 -11.86
N ALA A 6 18.91 -6.20 -11.04
CA ALA A 6 17.66 -5.50 -10.83
C ALA A 6 17.15 -5.76 -9.40
N ALA A 7 16.69 -4.73 -8.71
CA ALA A 7 15.97 -4.81 -7.45
C ALA A 7 14.49 -4.47 -7.71
N TYR A 8 13.56 -5.28 -7.20
CA TYR A 8 12.14 -5.13 -7.47
C TYR A 8 11.37 -4.65 -6.24
N LEU A 9 11.54 -5.34 -5.10
CA LEU A 9 10.82 -5.05 -3.87
C LEU A 9 11.78 -5.30 -2.68
N GLY A 10 12.18 -4.24 -1.99
CA GLY A 10 13.15 -4.33 -0.90
C GLY A 10 14.44 -5.02 -1.38
N HIS A 11 14.79 -6.14 -0.77
CA HIS A 11 15.95 -6.97 -1.13
C HIS A 11 15.66 -8.03 -2.21
N LEU A 12 14.43 -8.11 -2.70
CA LEU A 12 14.05 -9.07 -3.75
C LEU A 12 14.47 -8.54 -5.12
N GLY A 13 15.13 -9.38 -5.92
CA GLY A 13 15.60 -8.99 -7.23
C GLY A 13 16.45 -10.04 -7.90
N GLU A 14 17.12 -9.67 -8.98
CA GLU A 14 18.09 -10.49 -9.70
C GLU A 14 19.48 -10.25 -9.10
N TYR A 15 19.86 -11.11 -8.17
CA TYR A 15 21.13 -11.02 -7.47
C TYR A 15 22.09 -12.14 -7.87
N HIS A 16 23.39 -11.86 -7.72
CA HIS A 16 24.44 -12.86 -7.76
C HIS A 16 25.58 -12.48 -6.83
N CYS A 17 26.31 -13.47 -6.37
CA CYS A 17 27.54 -13.27 -5.60
C CYS A 17 28.73 -13.22 -6.56
N PRO A 18 29.47 -12.13 -6.67
CA PRO A 18 30.64 -12.05 -7.56
C PRO A 18 31.80 -12.95 -7.11
N SER A 19 31.82 -13.36 -5.82
CA SER A 19 32.90 -14.19 -5.27
C SER A 19 32.70 -15.68 -5.46
N CYS A 20 31.46 -16.20 -5.29
CA CYS A 20 31.19 -17.65 -5.34
C CYS A 20 30.19 -18.06 -6.42
N GLY A 21 29.65 -17.11 -7.20
CA GLY A 21 28.70 -17.39 -8.28
C GLY A 21 27.28 -17.71 -7.82
N THR A 22 26.99 -17.81 -6.52
CA THR A 22 25.62 -18.03 -6.04
C THR A 22 24.71 -16.95 -6.59
N ALA A 23 23.63 -17.31 -7.24
CA ALA A 23 22.68 -16.40 -7.87
C ALA A 23 21.25 -16.76 -7.50
N ARG A 24 20.33 -15.84 -7.81
CA ARG A 24 18.90 -16.15 -7.71
C ARG A 24 18.57 -17.39 -8.52
N PRO A 25 17.91 -18.41 -7.92
CA PRO A 25 17.51 -19.60 -8.66
C PRO A 25 16.48 -19.26 -9.73
N PRO A 26 16.39 -20.07 -10.81
CA PRO A 26 15.29 -19.98 -11.77
C PRO A 26 13.95 -20.08 -11.06
N LEU A 27 12.94 -19.40 -11.60
CA LEU A 27 11.60 -19.40 -11.03
C LEU A 27 10.74 -20.45 -11.74
N ASP A 28 10.11 -21.33 -10.97
CA ASP A 28 9.08 -22.27 -11.46
C ASP A 28 7.76 -21.54 -11.74
N VAL A 29 7.47 -20.50 -10.92
CA VAL A 29 6.32 -19.62 -11.06
C VAL A 29 6.77 -18.16 -10.93
N GLY A 30 6.36 -17.31 -11.86
CA GLY A 30 6.77 -15.92 -11.86
C GLY A 30 5.81 -14.99 -12.60
N ALA A 31 5.92 -13.69 -12.33
CA ALA A 31 5.23 -12.65 -13.10
C ALA A 31 6.22 -11.97 -14.06
N VAL A 32 5.81 -11.81 -15.31
CA VAL A 32 6.54 -11.05 -16.32
C VAL A 32 5.62 -10.01 -16.95
N GLU A 33 6.18 -9.02 -17.66
CA GLU A 33 5.41 -7.96 -18.32
C GLU A 33 4.51 -7.19 -17.33
N VAL A 34 5.01 -6.96 -16.12
CA VAL A 34 4.25 -6.30 -15.04
C VAL A 34 4.03 -4.83 -15.38
N ARG A 35 2.78 -4.39 -15.32
CA ARG A 35 2.37 -3.00 -15.45
C ARG A 35 1.53 -2.61 -14.24
N LEU A 36 1.98 -1.60 -13.51
CA LEU A 36 1.30 -1.05 -12.36
C LEU A 36 0.51 0.19 -12.79
N ALA A 37 -0.80 0.20 -12.50
CA ALA A 37 -1.71 1.30 -12.83
C ALA A 37 -2.11 2.11 -11.58
N GLY A 38 -1.17 2.32 -10.67
CA GLY A 38 -1.43 3.01 -9.39
C GLY A 38 -2.56 2.31 -8.64
N MET A 39 -3.55 3.06 -8.19
CA MET A 39 -4.71 2.54 -7.45
C MET A 39 -5.70 1.74 -8.32
N ALA A 40 -5.59 1.78 -9.64
CA ALA A 40 -6.47 1.02 -10.53
C ALA A 40 -6.11 -0.49 -10.61
N GLY A 41 -5.01 -0.90 -9.97
CA GLY A 41 -4.58 -2.30 -9.93
C GLY A 41 -3.34 -2.58 -10.77
N SER A 42 -3.21 -3.82 -11.25
CA SER A 42 -2.03 -4.29 -11.97
C SER A 42 -2.39 -5.27 -13.08
N THR A 43 -1.59 -5.28 -14.14
CA THR A 43 -1.64 -6.30 -15.20
C THR A 43 -0.27 -6.98 -15.32
N PHE A 44 -0.24 -8.28 -15.53
CA PHE A 44 0.99 -9.04 -15.72
C PHE A 44 0.70 -10.38 -16.38
N VAL A 45 1.74 -11.04 -16.84
CA VAL A 45 1.67 -12.42 -17.33
C VAL A 45 2.20 -13.35 -16.26
N LEU A 46 1.35 -14.23 -15.75
CA LEU A 46 1.75 -15.32 -14.85
C LEU A 46 2.33 -16.46 -15.70
N ALA A 47 3.58 -16.84 -15.44
CA ALA A 47 4.30 -17.91 -16.10
C ALA A 47 4.53 -19.06 -15.12
N ALA A 48 4.17 -20.29 -15.49
CA ALA A 48 4.35 -21.48 -14.66
C ALA A 48 4.40 -22.75 -15.53
N GLY A 49 5.39 -23.61 -15.32
CA GLY A 49 5.49 -24.91 -16.01
C GLY A 49 5.44 -24.81 -17.55
N GLY A 50 6.03 -23.78 -18.13
CA GLY A 50 6.01 -23.50 -19.58
C GLY A 50 4.72 -22.90 -20.10
N GLN A 51 3.69 -22.74 -19.28
CA GLN A 51 2.44 -22.07 -19.61
C GLN A 51 2.49 -20.58 -19.23
N ARG A 52 1.72 -19.77 -19.95
CA ARG A 52 1.63 -18.31 -19.71
C ARG A 52 0.17 -17.86 -19.77
N VAL A 53 -0.27 -17.06 -18.82
CA VAL A 53 -1.62 -16.49 -18.80
C VAL A 53 -1.58 -15.02 -18.42
N ALA A 54 -2.24 -14.18 -19.21
CA ALA A 54 -2.39 -12.76 -18.88
C ALA A 54 -3.41 -12.59 -17.77
N LEU A 55 -3.05 -11.82 -16.75
CA LEU A 55 -3.87 -11.51 -15.59
C LEU A 55 -4.05 -10.01 -15.43
N THR A 56 -5.25 -9.64 -15.01
CA THR A 56 -5.57 -8.31 -14.52
C THR A 56 -6.13 -8.47 -13.12
N THR A 57 -5.65 -7.67 -12.17
CA THR A 57 -6.14 -7.64 -10.80
C THR A 57 -6.42 -6.22 -10.36
N VAL A 58 -7.45 -6.04 -9.56
CA VAL A 58 -7.78 -4.76 -8.92
C VAL A 58 -6.82 -4.41 -7.77
N LEU A 59 -5.94 -5.35 -7.39
CA LEU A 59 -4.96 -5.14 -6.33
C LEU A 59 -3.84 -4.21 -6.80
N PRO A 60 -3.65 -3.05 -6.16
CA PRO A 60 -2.63 -2.09 -6.54
C PRO A 60 -1.24 -2.47 -5.98
N GLY A 61 -0.20 -2.04 -6.71
CA GLY A 61 1.19 -2.11 -6.26
C GLY A 61 1.88 -3.46 -6.52
N LEU A 62 3.20 -3.39 -6.64
CA LEU A 62 4.05 -4.54 -6.95
C LEU A 62 3.99 -5.62 -5.88
N TYR A 63 3.86 -5.24 -4.60
CA TYR A 63 3.77 -6.19 -3.49
C TYR A 63 2.56 -7.14 -3.63
N ASN A 64 1.45 -6.67 -4.21
CA ASN A 64 0.29 -7.52 -4.48
C ASN A 64 0.51 -8.45 -5.67
N VAL A 65 1.30 -8.07 -6.67
CA VAL A 65 1.74 -9.01 -7.70
C VAL A 65 2.54 -10.16 -7.09
N TYR A 66 3.45 -9.86 -6.14
CA TYR A 66 4.17 -10.90 -5.37
C TYR A 66 3.22 -11.79 -4.58
N ASN A 67 2.21 -11.23 -3.91
CA ASN A 67 1.22 -12.00 -3.17
C ASN A 67 0.43 -12.94 -4.10
N VAL A 68 0.02 -12.47 -5.27
CA VAL A 68 -0.68 -13.30 -6.26
C VAL A 68 0.23 -14.42 -6.78
N VAL A 69 1.49 -14.12 -7.10
CA VAL A 69 2.45 -15.13 -7.56
C VAL A 69 2.71 -16.18 -6.48
N ALA A 70 2.87 -15.77 -5.22
CA ALA A 70 3.07 -16.69 -4.10
C ALA A 70 1.84 -17.59 -3.87
N ALA A 71 0.63 -17.03 -3.89
CA ALA A 71 -0.60 -17.81 -3.79
C ALA A 71 -0.76 -18.79 -4.97
N ALA A 72 -0.50 -18.31 -6.20
CA ALA A 72 -0.52 -19.16 -7.39
C ALA A 72 0.48 -20.31 -7.29
N ALA A 73 1.71 -20.03 -6.87
CA ALA A 73 2.73 -21.08 -6.70
C ALA A 73 2.29 -22.15 -5.70
N ALA A 74 1.71 -21.74 -4.57
CA ALA A 74 1.22 -22.67 -3.55
C ALA A 74 0.11 -23.60 -4.09
N VAL A 75 -0.89 -23.05 -4.77
CA VAL A 75 -2.01 -23.86 -5.26
C VAL A 75 -1.64 -24.70 -6.49
N LEU A 76 -0.75 -24.21 -7.35
CA LEU A 76 -0.18 -25.00 -8.45
C LEU A 76 0.63 -26.19 -7.93
N ALA A 77 1.38 -26.03 -6.84
CA ALA A 77 2.10 -27.12 -6.19
C ALA A 77 1.15 -28.19 -5.60
N LEU A 78 -0.10 -27.80 -5.27
CA LEU A 78 -1.18 -28.72 -4.86
C LEU A 78 -1.91 -29.35 -6.06
N GLY A 79 -1.47 -29.10 -7.29
CA GLY A 79 -2.06 -29.69 -8.50
C GLY A 79 -3.27 -28.94 -9.07
N ILE A 80 -3.57 -27.75 -8.59
CA ILE A 80 -4.65 -26.93 -9.17
C ILE A 80 -4.22 -26.38 -10.52
N PRO A 81 -4.97 -26.58 -11.62
CA PRO A 81 -4.57 -26.14 -12.95
C PRO A 81 -4.49 -24.61 -13.10
N LEU A 82 -3.51 -24.14 -13.88
CA LEU A 82 -3.29 -22.71 -14.11
C LEU A 82 -4.55 -21.92 -14.59
N PRO A 83 -5.45 -22.44 -15.44
CA PRO A 83 -6.67 -21.74 -15.80
C PRO A 83 -7.62 -21.45 -14.63
N ILE A 84 -7.71 -22.38 -13.65
CA ILE A 84 -8.51 -22.20 -12.44
C ILE A 84 -7.91 -21.12 -11.56
N VAL A 85 -6.57 -21.15 -11.38
CA VAL A 85 -5.85 -20.08 -10.64
C VAL A 85 -6.09 -18.73 -11.29
N ALA A 86 -6.03 -18.67 -12.62
CA ALA A 86 -6.24 -17.43 -13.36
C ALA A 86 -7.68 -16.89 -13.20
N ALA A 87 -8.69 -17.76 -13.20
CA ALA A 87 -10.07 -17.39 -12.96
C ALA A 87 -10.25 -16.82 -11.55
N ALA A 88 -9.76 -17.51 -10.53
CA ALA A 88 -9.83 -17.07 -9.15
C ALA A 88 -9.15 -15.70 -8.90
N VAL A 89 -8.02 -15.43 -9.55
CA VAL A 89 -7.34 -14.13 -9.45
C VAL A 89 -8.17 -13.00 -10.07
N ARG A 90 -8.86 -13.26 -11.17
CA ARG A 90 -9.72 -12.24 -11.83
C ARG A 90 -10.98 -11.91 -11.02
N GLU A 91 -11.51 -12.90 -10.32
CA GLU A 91 -12.73 -12.77 -9.49
C GLU A 91 -12.42 -12.28 -8.06
N PHE A 92 -11.13 -12.21 -7.70
CA PHE A 92 -10.73 -11.85 -6.35
C PHE A 92 -11.09 -10.40 -6.02
N THR A 93 -11.76 -10.22 -4.90
CA THR A 93 -12.04 -8.91 -4.31
C THR A 93 -11.23 -8.75 -3.02
N PRO A 94 -10.54 -7.61 -2.82
CA PRO A 94 -9.73 -7.41 -1.63
C PRO A 94 -10.59 -7.35 -0.37
N ALA A 95 -10.11 -7.96 0.73
CA ALA A 95 -10.69 -7.79 2.05
C ALA A 95 -10.50 -6.34 2.53
N PHE A 96 -11.35 -5.92 3.49
CA PHE A 96 -11.32 -4.57 4.05
C PHE A 96 -9.92 -4.16 4.56
N GLY A 97 -9.61 -2.86 4.47
CA GLY A 97 -8.33 -2.28 4.89
C GLY A 97 -7.15 -2.56 3.95
N ARG A 98 -7.32 -3.38 2.90
CA ARG A 98 -6.29 -3.66 1.91
C ARG A 98 -6.63 -3.00 0.58
N ALA A 99 -6.18 -1.75 0.40
CA ALA A 99 -6.49 -0.93 -0.76
C ALA A 99 -8.01 -0.71 -0.95
N GLU A 100 -8.70 -0.47 0.16
CA GLU A 100 -10.14 -0.22 0.16
C GLU A 100 -10.41 1.12 -0.54
N SER A 101 -11.28 1.08 -1.56
CA SER A 101 -11.74 2.27 -2.26
C SER A 101 -13.13 2.65 -1.79
N MET A 102 -13.35 3.95 -1.58
CA MET A 102 -14.64 4.49 -1.14
C MET A 102 -14.83 5.91 -1.70
N THR A 103 -15.99 6.47 -1.47
CA THR A 103 -16.24 7.89 -1.78
C THR A 103 -16.50 8.65 -0.47
N ILE A 104 -15.75 9.72 -0.23
CA ILE A 104 -15.92 10.60 0.93
C ILE A 104 -16.24 12.01 0.42
N ALA A 105 -17.43 12.51 0.76
CA ALA A 105 -17.92 13.84 0.34
C ALA A 105 -17.78 14.08 -1.18
N GLY A 106 -18.04 13.05 -2.01
CA GLY A 106 -17.97 13.14 -3.47
C GLY A 106 -16.57 12.96 -4.06
N HIS A 107 -15.54 12.76 -3.24
CA HIS A 107 -14.16 12.51 -3.67
C HIS A 107 -13.81 11.02 -3.57
N PRO A 108 -13.07 10.45 -4.53
CA PRO A 108 -12.46 9.13 -4.36
C PRO A 108 -11.56 9.13 -3.11
N ALA A 109 -11.59 8.08 -2.34
CA ALA A 109 -10.70 7.90 -1.20
C ALA A 109 -10.17 6.47 -1.16
N TYR A 110 -8.91 6.32 -0.77
CA TYR A 110 -8.23 5.04 -0.66
C TYR A 110 -7.69 4.86 0.76
N MET A 111 -8.10 3.80 1.43
CA MET A 111 -7.59 3.41 2.73
C MET A 111 -6.56 2.30 2.56
N LEU A 112 -5.32 2.57 2.95
CA LEU A 112 -4.16 1.72 2.71
C LEU A 112 -3.46 1.44 4.03
N LEU A 113 -3.76 0.30 4.64
CA LEU A 113 -3.14 -0.14 5.89
C LEU A 113 -1.62 -0.30 5.72
N ALA A 114 -0.85 0.31 6.60
CA ALA A 114 0.59 0.15 6.71
C ALA A 114 1.01 0.01 8.17
N LYS A 115 1.83 -1.00 8.49
CA LYS A 115 2.24 -1.32 9.87
C LYS A 115 3.72 -1.70 10.01
N ASN A 116 4.49 -1.51 8.98
CA ASN A 116 5.94 -1.72 8.96
C ASN A 116 6.58 -0.92 7.81
N PRO A 117 7.90 -0.71 7.81
CA PRO A 117 8.57 0.11 6.80
C PRO A 117 8.36 -0.38 5.37
N ALA A 118 8.53 -1.67 5.12
CA ALA A 118 8.39 -2.24 3.78
C ALA A 118 6.97 -2.02 3.21
N GLY A 119 5.95 -2.28 4.03
CA GLY A 119 4.55 -2.06 3.63
C GLY A 119 4.25 -0.58 3.39
N PHE A 120 4.75 0.31 4.25
CA PHE A 120 4.52 1.75 4.09
C PHE A 120 5.21 2.29 2.81
N ASN A 121 6.44 1.87 2.54
CA ASN A 121 7.14 2.25 1.32
C ASN A 121 6.38 1.84 0.06
N GLU A 122 5.80 0.65 0.04
CA GLU A 122 5.00 0.20 -1.10
C GLU A 122 3.67 0.95 -1.24
N VAL A 123 3.04 1.28 -0.12
CA VAL A 123 1.85 2.14 -0.10
C VAL A 123 2.18 3.53 -0.68
N LEU A 124 3.29 4.15 -0.26
CA LEU A 124 3.72 5.44 -0.79
C LEU A 124 4.04 5.37 -2.29
N ARG A 125 4.79 4.35 -2.74
CA ARG A 125 5.08 4.14 -4.17
C ARG A 125 3.79 4.00 -4.99
N THR A 126 2.82 3.28 -4.47
CA THR A 126 1.52 3.07 -5.13
C THR A 126 0.70 4.35 -5.20
N ALA A 127 0.61 5.09 -4.09
CA ALA A 127 -0.12 6.36 -4.02
C ALA A 127 0.49 7.45 -4.92
N LEU A 128 1.81 7.40 -5.12
CA LEU A 128 2.57 8.36 -5.93
C LEU A 128 2.78 7.93 -7.38
N ALA A 129 2.26 6.78 -7.80
CA ALA A 129 2.58 6.17 -9.10
C ALA A 129 2.18 7.02 -10.31
N ASP A 130 1.12 7.83 -10.19
CA ASP A 130 0.62 8.69 -11.28
C ASP A 130 1.36 10.03 -11.41
N GLY A 131 2.35 10.28 -10.54
CA GLY A 131 3.21 11.47 -10.61
C GLY A 131 2.59 12.75 -10.05
N ARG A 132 1.31 12.76 -9.68
CA ARG A 132 0.62 13.95 -9.15
C ARG A 132 0.87 14.12 -7.64
N PRO A 133 0.93 15.38 -7.15
CA PRO A 133 0.94 15.62 -5.72
C PRO A 133 -0.34 15.11 -5.04
N ILE A 134 -0.19 14.50 -3.87
CA ILE A 134 -1.30 13.91 -3.12
C ILE A 134 -1.71 14.75 -1.90
N VAL A 135 -2.92 14.50 -1.40
CA VAL A 135 -3.37 14.85 -0.05
C VAL A 135 -3.49 13.56 0.74
N ALA A 136 -2.85 13.51 1.91
CA ALA A 136 -2.82 12.32 2.75
C ALA A 136 -3.32 12.61 4.17
N VAL A 137 -4.09 11.66 4.73
CA VAL A 137 -4.37 11.57 6.17
C VAL A 137 -3.55 10.39 6.69
N ILE A 138 -2.54 10.65 7.53
CA ILE A 138 -1.64 9.63 8.08
C ILE A 138 -1.99 9.44 9.56
N ALA A 139 -2.51 8.26 9.90
CA ALA A 139 -3.01 7.96 11.24
C ALA A 139 -2.14 6.89 11.91
N ILE A 140 -1.35 7.29 12.92
CA ILE A 140 -0.39 6.40 13.58
C ILE A 140 -0.80 6.18 15.03
N ASN A 141 -1.05 4.90 15.37
CA ASN A 141 -1.24 4.44 16.72
C ASN A 141 -0.12 3.45 17.11
N ASP A 142 0.03 3.25 18.42
CA ASP A 142 1.00 2.32 19.05
C ASP A 142 0.35 1.40 20.08
N LEU A 143 -0.89 1.02 19.82
CA LEU A 143 -1.57 0.03 20.66
C LEU A 143 -0.97 -1.37 20.44
N THR A 144 -1.31 -2.33 21.29
CA THR A 144 -0.72 -3.67 21.25
C THR A 144 -0.81 -4.34 19.87
N ALA A 145 -1.91 -4.14 19.16
CA ALA A 145 -2.11 -4.69 17.81
C ALA A 145 -1.33 -3.97 16.70
N ASP A 146 -0.86 -2.73 16.96
CA ASP A 146 -0.02 -1.97 16.03
C ASP A 146 1.47 -2.26 16.23
N GLY A 147 1.84 -2.70 17.44
CA GLY A 147 3.20 -2.69 17.94
C GLY A 147 3.51 -1.40 18.72
N ARG A 148 4.11 -1.55 19.92
CA ARG A 148 4.38 -0.43 20.81
C ARG A 148 5.55 0.45 20.36
N ASP A 149 6.48 -0.12 19.62
CA ASP A 149 7.62 0.59 19.06
C ASP A 149 7.23 1.25 17.75
N VAL A 150 7.34 2.56 17.68
CA VAL A 150 7.11 3.37 16.46
C VAL A 150 8.40 3.87 15.84
N SER A 151 9.56 3.43 16.32
CA SER A 151 10.88 3.82 15.75
C SER A 151 11.00 3.42 14.28
N TRP A 152 10.30 2.38 13.86
CA TRP A 152 10.23 1.94 12.47
C TRP A 152 9.75 3.02 11.48
N LEU A 153 9.08 4.09 11.95
CA LEU A 153 8.74 5.24 11.11
C LEU A 153 9.98 5.91 10.49
N TRP A 154 11.14 5.78 11.14
CA TRP A 154 12.40 6.32 10.64
C TRP A 154 13.04 5.49 9.52
N ASP A 155 12.59 4.24 9.37
CA ASP A 155 13.02 3.33 8.30
C ASP A 155 12.10 3.42 7.05
N VAL A 156 11.05 4.25 7.10
CA VAL A 156 10.16 4.52 5.96
C VAL A 156 10.73 5.67 5.12
N ASP A 157 10.72 5.52 3.81
CA ASP A 157 11.19 6.52 2.82
C ASP A 157 10.16 7.67 2.66
N PHE A 158 9.77 8.35 3.74
CA PHE A 158 8.82 9.48 3.66
C PHE A 158 9.38 10.67 2.86
N GLU A 159 10.66 10.69 2.57
CA GLU A 159 11.32 11.61 1.65
C GLU A 159 10.66 11.62 0.26
N MET A 160 10.02 10.51 -0.13
CA MET A 160 9.20 10.45 -1.35
C MET A 160 8.03 11.45 -1.37
N LEU A 161 7.63 11.96 -0.21
CA LEU A 161 6.54 12.93 -0.07
C LEU A 161 7.00 14.40 -0.14
N SER A 162 8.30 14.68 -0.06
CA SER A 162 8.86 16.04 0.16
C SER A 162 8.31 17.10 -0.82
N ASP A 163 8.24 16.75 -2.09
CA ASP A 163 7.76 17.60 -3.20
C ASP A 163 6.46 17.07 -3.84
N ARG A 164 5.93 15.96 -3.32
CA ARG A 164 4.81 15.21 -3.90
C ARG A 164 3.61 15.09 -2.95
N CYS A 165 3.67 15.69 -1.77
CA CYS A 165 2.56 15.78 -0.85
C CYS A 165 2.17 17.25 -0.65
N ARG A 166 0.98 17.61 -1.12
CA ARG A 166 0.47 18.98 -0.98
C ARG A 166 0.00 19.27 0.44
N LEU A 167 -0.58 18.27 1.10
CA LEU A 167 -0.98 18.34 2.51
C LEU A 167 -0.93 16.93 3.12
N ALA A 168 -0.26 16.81 4.25
CA ALA A 168 -0.31 15.67 5.16
C ALA A 168 -1.03 16.09 6.45
N VAL A 169 -2.23 15.57 6.67
CA VAL A 169 -2.91 15.68 7.96
C VAL A 169 -2.51 14.48 8.81
N VAL A 170 -1.80 14.70 9.90
CA VAL A 170 -1.34 13.63 10.78
C VAL A 170 -2.23 13.53 12.01
N THR A 171 -2.65 12.32 12.35
CA THR A 171 -3.62 12.04 13.41
C THR A 171 -3.28 10.74 14.16
N GLY A 172 -4.07 10.40 15.16
CA GLY A 172 -3.85 9.25 16.02
C GLY A 172 -2.93 9.56 17.21
N ILE A 173 -2.63 8.52 17.99
CA ILE A 173 -1.86 8.65 19.26
C ILE A 173 -0.46 9.23 19.00
N ARG A 174 0.17 8.87 17.88
CA ARG A 174 1.51 9.28 17.49
C ARG A 174 1.54 10.37 16.41
N ALA A 175 0.51 11.21 16.37
CA ALA A 175 0.42 12.30 15.40
C ALA A 175 1.64 13.24 15.45
N HIS A 176 2.11 13.58 16.64
CA HIS A 176 3.28 14.46 16.81
C HIS A 176 4.59 13.80 16.36
N ASP A 177 4.78 12.51 16.68
CA ASP A 177 5.96 11.74 16.21
C ASP A 177 5.97 11.70 14.67
N MET A 178 4.80 11.48 14.06
CA MET A 178 4.67 11.48 12.61
C MET A 178 4.95 12.86 12.00
N ALA A 179 4.47 13.94 12.62
CA ALA A 179 4.76 15.29 12.17
C ALA A 179 6.26 15.60 12.21
N VAL A 180 6.96 15.16 13.27
CA VAL A 180 8.41 15.29 13.38
C VAL A 180 9.10 14.48 12.27
N ARG A 181 8.66 13.25 12.02
CA ARG A 181 9.22 12.42 10.94
C ARG A 181 9.06 13.08 9.57
N LEU A 182 7.87 13.64 9.27
CA LEU A 182 7.62 14.33 7.99
C LEU A 182 8.47 15.60 7.85
N LYS A 183 8.67 16.35 8.93
CA LYS A 183 9.60 17.48 8.93
C LYS A 183 11.01 17.07 8.51
N TYR A 184 11.53 15.97 9.08
CA TYR A 184 12.86 15.45 8.72
C TYR A 184 12.88 14.78 7.33
N ALA A 185 11.74 14.36 6.79
CA ALA A 185 11.59 13.95 5.40
C ALA A 185 11.59 15.11 4.40
N GLY A 186 11.66 16.35 4.87
CA GLY A 186 11.75 17.54 4.01
C GLY A 186 10.40 18.13 3.61
N LEU A 187 9.28 17.71 4.20
CA LEU A 187 8.00 18.36 3.93
C LEU A 187 8.00 19.78 4.50
N PRO A 188 7.50 20.78 3.74
CA PRO A 188 7.31 22.13 4.26
C PRO A 188 6.37 22.15 5.46
N GLN A 189 6.66 22.96 6.47
CA GLN A 189 5.82 23.06 7.67
C GLN A 189 4.34 23.38 7.34
N ALA A 190 4.10 24.19 6.32
CA ALA A 190 2.75 24.54 5.86
C ALA A 190 2.01 23.34 5.21
N ALA A 191 2.72 22.30 4.82
CA ALA A 191 2.14 21.07 4.24
C ALA A 191 1.86 19.99 5.30
N VAL A 192 2.15 20.23 6.59
CA VAL A 192 1.90 19.28 7.67
C VAL A 192 0.95 19.90 8.70
N VAL A 193 -0.18 19.25 8.92
CA VAL A 193 -1.18 19.65 9.92
C VAL A 193 -1.34 18.51 10.94
N VAL A 194 -1.16 18.82 12.23
CA VAL A 194 -1.46 17.89 13.32
C VAL A 194 -2.92 18.10 13.73
N GLU A 195 -3.72 17.05 13.61
CA GLU A 195 -5.12 17.05 14.02
C GLU A 195 -5.40 15.79 14.83
N PRO A 196 -5.49 15.89 16.16
CA PRO A 196 -5.67 14.73 17.04
C PRO A 196 -6.99 14.00 16.85
N ASP A 197 -8.07 14.68 16.47
CA ASP A 197 -9.36 14.06 16.19
C ASP A 197 -9.38 13.47 14.79
N GLU A 198 -9.58 12.15 14.70
CA GLU A 198 -9.54 11.43 13.41
C GLU A 198 -10.68 11.87 12.47
N GLY A 199 -11.84 12.26 13.00
CA GLY A 199 -12.97 12.74 12.20
C GLY A 199 -12.70 14.12 11.60
N TRP A 200 -12.07 15.01 12.36
CA TRP A 200 -11.63 16.31 11.88
C TRP A 200 -10.44 16.17 10.92
N ALA A 201 -9.54 15.22 11.16
CA ALA A 201 -8.43 14.93 10.24
C ALA A 201 -8.93 14.52 8.85
N LEU A 202 -9.92 13.62 8.78
CA LEU A 202 -10.56 13.26 7.51
C LEU A 202 -11.21 14.47 6.84
N ARG A 203 -11.93 15.29 7.60
CA ARG A 203 -12.58 16.49 7.07
C ARG A 203 -11.56 17.47 6.49
N ARG A 204 -10.47 17.76 7.22
CA ARG A 204 -9.39 18.64 6.73
C ARG A 204 -8.74 18.10 5.46
N GLY A 205 -8.53 16.78 5.40
CA GLY A 205 -8.03 16.13 4.19
C GLY A 205 -8.96 16.37 3.01
N VAL A 206 -10.27 16.15 3.16
CA VAL A 206 -11.26 16.37 2.10
C VAL A 206 -11.35 17.83 1.69
N GLU A 207 -11.38 18.77 2.63
CA GLU A 207 -11.46 20.22 2.37
C GLU A 207 -10.24 20.74 1.55
N ALA A 208 -9.11 20.02 1.61
CA ALA A 208 -7.93 20.37 0.85
C ALA A 208 -7.92 19.81 -0.58
N LEU A 209 -8.85 18.92 -0.95
CA LEU A 209 -8.89 18.31 -2.28
C LEU A 209 -9.44 19.28 -3.33
N ARG A 210 -8.93 19.14 -4.53
CA ARG A 210 -9.51 19.75 -5.73
C ARG A 210 -10.51 18.77 -6.36
N ALA A 211 -11.36 19.24 -7.24
CA ALA A 211 -12.35 18.40 -7.92
C ALA A 211 -11.69 17.18 -8.58
N GLY A 212 -12.18 15.97 -8.25
CA GLY A 212 -11.68 14.71 -8.78
C GLY A 212 -10.36 14.19 -8.18
N GLU A 213 -9.73 14.93 -7.25
CA GLU A 213 -8.54 14.42 -6.55
C GLU A 213 -8.93 13.39 -5.51
N PRO A 214 -8.15 12.28 -5.36
CA PRO A 214 -8.38 11.29 -4.33
C PRO A 214 -7.77 11.71 -2.99
N LEU A 215 -8.42 11.26 -1.89
CA LEU A 215 -7.85 11.28 -0.56
C LEU A 215 -7.12 9.95 -0.29
N TYR A 216 -5.87 10.03 0.16
CA TYR A 216 -5.14 8.86 0.64
C TYR A 216 -5.17 8.81 2.17
N VAL A 217 -5.74 7.73 2.71
CA VAL A 217 -5.81 7.49 4.16
C VAL A 217 -4.87 6.35 4.49
N LEU A 218 -3.81 6.66 5.26
CA LEU A 218 -2.68 5.78 5.53
C LEU A 218 -2.60 5.45 7.03
N PRO A 219 -3.42 4.52 7.52
CA PRO A 219 -3.47 4.19 8.94
C PRO A 219 -2.60 3.00 9.33
N THR A 220 -2.19 2.95 10.61
CA THR A 220 -1.89 1.70 11.30
C THR A 220 -3.18 0.93 11.62
N TYR A 221 -3.07 -0.30 12.12
CA TYR A 221 -4.23 -1.19 12.25
C TYR A 221 -5.35 -0.64 13.14
N THR A 222 -5.02 -0.22 14.37
CA THR A 222 -6.07 0.28 15.29
C THR A 222 -6.59 1.66 14.90
N ALA A 223 -5.77 2.48 14.24
CA ALA A 223 -6.21 3.73 13.63
C ALA A 223 -7.18 3.46 12.48
N MET A 224 -6.91 2.45 11.64
CA MET A 224 -7.82 2.01 10.59
C MET A 224 -9.18 1.62 11.15
N LEU A 225 -9.24 0.82 12.22
CA LEU A 225 -10.49 0.41 12.83
C LEU A 225 -11.31 1.60 13.33
N ARG A 226 -10.65 2.61 13.95
CA ARG A 226 -11.31 3.84 14.41
C ARG A 226 -11.84 4.66 13.25
N LEU A 227 -11.03 4.88 12.23
CA LEU A 227 -11.42 5.62 11.03
C LEU A 227 -12.60 4.93 10.32
N ARG A 228 -12.58 3.59 10.19
CA ARG A 228 -13.70 2.83 9.64
C ARG A 228 -14.97 3.00 10.46
N HIS A 229 -14.88 2.96 11.80
CA HIS A 229 -16.03 3.22 12.66
C HIS A 229 -16.62 4.62 12.42
N ILE A 230 -15.78 5.65 12.29
CA ILE A 230 -16.21 7.02 11.97
C ILE A 230 -16.93 7.05 10.61
N LEU A 231 -16.37 6.38 9.60
CA LEU A 231 -16.94 6.33 8.25
C LEU A 231 -18.22 5.52 8.18
N ALA A 232 -18.31 4.39 8.90
CA ALA A 232 -19.51 3.57 9.01
C ALA A 232 -20.67 4.33 9.64
N ARG A 233 -20.43 5.09 10.72
CA ARG A 233 -21.45 5.96 11.33
C ARG A 233 -21.99 7.03 10.39
N ARG A 234 -21.27 7.33 9.30
CA ARG A 234 -21.68 8.24 8.22
C ARG A 234 -22.26 7.50 7.02
N GLY A 235 -22.43 6.17 7.08
CA GLY A 235 -22.93 5.34 5.99
C GLY A 235 -22.00 5.23 4.77
N LEU A 236 -20.69 5.48 4.95
CA LEU A 236 -19.70 5.50 3.86
C LEU A 236 -18.94 4.17 3.67
N VAL A 237 -19.00 3.28 4.67
CA VAL A 237 -18.43 1.93 4.63
C VAL A 237 -19.30 0.99 5.47
N HIS A 238 -19.26 -0.31 5.15
CA HIS A 238 -19.91 -1.32 6.00
C HIS A 238 -19.12 -1.58 7.28
N THR A 239 -19.80 -1.89 8.38
CA THR A 239 -19.16 -2.34 9.60
C THR A 239 -18.64 -3.77 9.40
N SER A 240 -17.41 -4.03 9.82
CA SER A 240 -16.69 -5.31 9.60
C SER A 240 -17.27 -6.51 10.40
N TRP A 241 -18.40 -6.36 11.07
CA TRP A 241 -19.01 -7.36 11.95
C TRP A 241 -20.42 -7.82 11.51
N GLU A 242 -20.85 -7.41 10.33
CA GLU A 242 -22.20 -7.72 9.80
C GLU A 242 -22.20 -8.83 8.73
N ASP A 243 -21.05 -9.52 8.51
CA ASP A 243 -20.94 -10.69 7.61
C ASP A 243 -20.61 -11.96 8.39
#